data_87a83053493017466b597e0f8abae408
#
_entry.id   87a83053493017466b597e0f8abae408
#
_cell.length_a   1.000
_cell.length_b   1.000
_cell.length_c   1.000
_cell.angle_alpha   90.00
_cell.angle_beta   90.00
_cell.angle_gamma   90.00
#
_symmetry.space_group_name_H-M   'P 1'
#
loop_
_entity.id
_entity.type
_entity.pdbx_description
1 polymer ?
#
loop_
_entity_poly.entity_id
_entity_poly.type
_entity_poly.pdbx_seq_one_letter_code
_entity_poly.pdbx_strand_id
1 'polypeptide(L)'
;MSLHARRQLVLAIVARLEAGVSGVTVKAGRTAPLSAPPPACILVHARQEQARSVTSRGDEVRLQRRLSVLIDVVHADAGDDDGEADRLCQLVETAMYAEPTFGGLAHDLEGPDTTLDARAEGETRLGRARLEFQLEYHTTALRPDQHLQ
;
A
#
# COMPACT_ATOMS: atom_id res chain seq x y z
N MET A 1 -17.93 -13.03 -8.69
CA MET A 1 -17.47 -13.29 -7.31
C MET A 1 -16.87 -12.02 -6.74
N SER A 2 -17.33 -11.60 -5.58
CA SER A 2 -16.81 -10.40 -4.94
C SER A 2 -15.42 -10.64 -4.36
N LEU A 3 -14.55 -9.65 -4.47
CA LEU A 3 -13.22 -9.71 -3.89
C LEU A 3 -13.29 -9.48 -2.38
N HIS A 4 -12.40 -10.11 -1.62
CA HIS A 4 -12.23 -9.81 -0.20
C HIS A 4 -12.01 -8.30 -0.02
N ALA A 5 -12.58 -7.72 1.03
CA ALA A 5 -12.49 -6.30 1.32
C ALA A 5 -11.05 -5.80 1.36
N ARG A 6 -10.13 -6.60 1.88
CA ARG A 6 -8.68 -6.32 1.87
C ARG A 6 -8.16 -6.10 0.45
N ARG A 7 -8.55 -6.96 -0.49
CA ARG A 7 -8.12 -6.85 -1.88
C ARG A 7 -8.68 -5.59 -2.53
N GLN A 8 -9.91 -5.24 -2.20
CA GLN A 8 -10.54 -4.01 -2.68
C GLN A 8 -9.74 -2.78 -2.22
N LEU A 9 -9.27 -2.77 -0.96
CA LEU A 9 -8.42 -1.69 -0.44
C LEU A 9 -7.08 -1.60 -1.17
N VAL A 10 -6.39 -2.73 -1.37
CA VAL A 10 -5.12 -2.75 -2.09
C VAL A 10 -5.30 -2.17 -3.50
N LEU A 11 -6.36 -2.58 -4.21
CA LEU A 11 -6.62 -2.09 -5.57
C LEU A 11 -7.00 -0.60 -5.58
N ALA A 12 -7.71 -0.13 -4.55
CA ALA A 12 -8.03 1.29 -4.41
C ALA A 12 -6.76 2.13 -4.19
N ILE A 13 -5.83 1.62 -3.40
CA ILE A 13 -4.53 2.28 -3.19
C ILE A 13 -3.76 2.34 -4.51
N VAL A 14 -3.69 1.23 -5.26
CA VAL A 14 -3.02 1.21 -6.57
C VAL A 14 -3.61 2.27 -7.50
N ALA A 15 -4.93 2.33 -7.60
CA ALA A 15 -5.61 3.31 -8.45
C ALA A 15 -5.30 4.75 -8.02
N ARG A 16 -5.28 5.01 -6.72
CA ARG A 16 -4.94 6.32 -6.16
C ARG A 16 -3.51 6.73 -6.52
N LEU A 17 -2.56 5.81 -6.38
CA LEU A 17 -1.17 6.09 -6.66
C LEU A 17 -0.91 6.24 -8.17
N GLU A 18 -1.60 5.48 -9.00
CA GLU A 18 -1.54 5.66 -10.47
C GLU A 18 -1.99 7.06 -10.88
N ALA A 19 -3.03 7.58 -10.23
CA ALA A 19 -3.53 8.92 -10.53
C ALA A 19 -2.66 10.02 -9.94
N GLY A 20 -2.03 9.79 -8.80
CA GLY A 20 -1.29 10.81 -8.05
C GLY A 20 0.21 10.86 -8.30
N VAL A 21 0.79 9.81 -8.86
CA VAL A 21 2.23 9.71 -9.10
C VAL A 21 2.46 9.41 -10.57
N SER A 22 2.85 10.42 -11.32
CA SER A 22 3.09 10.28 -12.76
C SER A 22 4.52 9.83 -13.05
N GLY A 23 4.70 9.15 -14.20
CA GLY A 23 6.01 8.75 -14.69
C GLY A 23 6.56 7.48 -14.05
N VAL A 24 5.76 6.76 -13.26
CA VAL A 24 6.17 5.49 -12.65
C VAL A 24 5.11 4.42 -12.91
N THR A 25 5.54 3.17 -12.92
CA THR A 25 4.62 2.04 -12.99
C THR A 25 4.15 1.70 -11.57
N VAL A 26 2.85 1.62 -11.35
CA VAL A 26 2.26 1.23 -10.06
C VAL A 26 1.53 -0.09 -10.27
N LYS A 27 1.78 -1.06 -9.41
CA LYS A 27 1.08 -2.34 -9.49
C LYS A 27 0.88 -2.97 -8.13
N ALA A 28 -0.17 -3.79 -8.03
CA ALA A 28 -0.37 -4.67 -6.88
C ALA A 28 0.54 -5.87 -7.02
N GLY A 29 1.44 -6.08 -6.07
CA GLY A 29 2.37 -7.21 -6.11
C GLY A 29 3.65 -6.93 -5.37
N ARG A 30 4.55 -7.92 -5.38
CA ARG A 30 5.79 -7.90 -4.61
C ARG A 30 7.05 -7.89 -5.48
N THR A 31 6.88 -8.09 -6.77
CA THR A 31 8.01 -8.28 -7.69
C THR A 31 8.09 -7.12 -8.66
N ALA A 32 9.23 -6.45 -8.67
CA ALA A 32 9.51 -5.38 -9.62
C ALA A 32 9.60 -5.93 -11.04
N PRO A 33 9.23 -5.14 -12.06
CA PRO A 33 9.42 -5.53 -13.44
C PRO A 33 10.88 -5.82 -13.76
N LEU A 34 11.12 -6.88 -14.54
CA LEU A 34 12.45 -7.24 -14.98
C LEU A 34 12.81 -6.44 -16.25
N SER A 35 13.46 -5.32 -16.07
CA SER A 35 14.02 -4.53 -17.16
C SER A 35 15.34 -3.91 -16.69
N ALA A 36 16.27 -3.69 -17.61
CA ALA A 36 17.57 -3.13 -17.28
C ALA A 36 17.86 -1.90 -18.16
N PRO A 37 18.00 -0.68 -17.59
CA PRO A 37 17.83 -0.38 -16.20
C PRO A 37 16.34 -0.46 -15.81
N PRO A 38 16.01 -0.91 -14.60
CA PRO A 38 14.62 -1.00 -14.20
C PRO A 38 14.02 0.41 -14.11
N PRO A 39 12.83 0.62 -14.68
CA PRO A 39 12.12 1.87 -14.48
C PRO A 39 11.71 2.01 -13.02
N ALA A 40 11.51 3.24 -12.57
CA ALA A 40 10.93 3.48 -11.25
C ALA A 40 9.57 2.80 -11.19
N CYS A 41 9.30 2.08 -10.12
CA CYS A 41 8.01 1.42 -9.93
C CYS A 41 7.59 1.47 -8.46
N ILE A 42 6.28 1.39 -8.26
CA ILE A 42 5.67 1.34 -6.94
C ILE A 42 4.90 0.04 -6.83
N LEU A 43 5.21 -0.74 -5.82
CA LEU A 43 4.60 -2.03 -5.56
C LEU A 43 3.75 -1.94 -4.30
N VAL A 44 2.49 -2.34 -4.39
CA VAL A 44 1.55 -2.29 -3.28
C VAL A 44 1.14 -3.71 -2.93
N HIS A 45 1.32 -4.10 -1.68
CA HIS A 45 0.88 -5.42 -1.24
C HIS A 45 0.54 -5.44 0.24
N ALA A 46 -0.39 -6.30 0.61
CA ALA A 46 -0.75 -6.54 2.00
C ALA A 46 0.33 -7.41 2.66
N ARG A 47 0.75 -7.01 3.85
CA ARG A 47 1.73 -7.76 4.63
C ARG A 47 1.06 -8.64 5.66
N GLN A 48 0.16 -8.07 6.47
CA GLN A 48 -0.45 -8.74 7.60
C GLN A 48 -1.79 -8.09 7.91
N GLU A 49 -2.71 -8.86 8.44
CA GLU A 49 -3.97 -8.34 8.91
C GLU A 49 -4.34 -9.01 10.22
N GLN A 50 -4.83 -8.21 11.17
CA GLN A 50 -5.41 -8.68 12.41
C GLN A 50 -6.89 -8.35 12.41
N ALA A 51 -7.72 -9.31 12.78
CA ALA A 51 -9.16 -9.13 12.88
C ALA A 51 -9.58 -9.39 14.31
N ARG A 52 -10.44 -8.52 14.85
CA ARG A 52 -10.94 -8.61 16.22
C ARG A 52 -12.46 -8.43 16.23
N SER A 53 -13.15 -9.27 16.97
CA SER A 53 -14.58 -9.11 17.18
C SER A 53 -14.83 -7.90 18.11
N VAL A 54 -15.62 -6.95 17.66
CA VAL A 54 -15.89 -5.73 18.45
C VAL A 54 -17.33 -5.64 18.95
N THR A 55 -18.28 -6.29 18.27
CA THR A 55 -19.66 -6.39 18.73
C THR A 55 -20.26 -7.69 18.25
N SER A 56 -21.13 -8.28 19.10
CA SER A 56 -22.03 -9.32 18.66
C SER A 56 -23.42 -8.93 19.13
N ARG A 57 -24.33 -8.70 18.19
CA ARG A 57 -25.74 -8.54 18.47
C ARG A 57 -26.51 -9.49 17.57
N GLY A 58 -27.22 -10.45 18.19
CA GLY A 58 -27.89 -11.47 17.44
C GLY A 58 -26.88 -12.36 16.70
N ASP A 59 -27.13 -12.60 15.43
CA ASP A 59 -26.31 -13.49 14.60
C ASP A 59 -25.16 -12.79 13.87
N GLU A 60 -25.00 -11.47 14.03
CA GLU A 60 -23.97 -10.72 13.34
C GLU A 60 -22.78 -10.42 14.24
N VAL A 61 -21.62 -10.94 13.83
CA VAL A 61 -20.35 -10.61 14.45
C VAL A 61 -19.65 -9.58 13.57
N ARG A 62 -19.35 -8.42 14.13
CA ARG A 62 -18.61 -7.38 13.45
C ARG A 62 -17.12 -7.56 13.73
N LEU A 63 -16.33 -7.53 12.68
CA LEU A 63 -14.88 -7.63 12.77
C LEU A 63 -14.25 -6.27 12.46
N GLN A 64 -13.45 -5.80 13.40
CA GLN A 64 -12.54 -4.69 13.17
C GLN A 64 -11.23 -5.27 12.64
N ARG A 65 -10.83 -4.83 11.47
CA ARG A 65 -9.63 -5.34 10.81
C ARG A 65 -8.59 -4.24 10.72
N ARG A 66 -7.36 -4.61 11.04
CA ARG A 66 -6.21 -3.73 10.94
C ARG A 66 -5.25 -4.34 9.93
N LEU A 67 -5.15 -3.69 8.77
CA LEU A 67 -4.37 -4.16 7.64
C LEU A 67 -3.06 -3.39 7.54
N SER A 68 -1.95 -4.12 7.51
CA SER A 68 -0.65 -3.55 7.22
C SER A 68 -0.41 -3.67 5.71
N VAL A 69 -0.23 -2.52 5.04
CA VAL A 69 0.05 -2.45 3.61
C VAL A 69 1.46 -1.92 3.43
N LEU A 70 2.25 -2.62 2.63
CA LEU A 70 3.58 -2.17 2.23
C LEU A 70 3.52 -1.53 0.85
N ILE A 71 4.11 -0.35 0.75
CA ILE A 71 4.29 0.34 -0.52
C ILE A 71 5.79 0.45 -0.75
N ASP A 72 6.29 -0.31 -1.71
CA ASP A 72 7.71 -0.32 -2.07
C ASP A 72 7.93 0.60 -3.25
N VAL A 73 8.78 1.60 -3.07
CA VAL A 73 9.24 2.48 -4.14
C VAL A 73 10.60 1.98 -4.56
N VAL A 74 10.70 1.54 -5.82
CA VAL A 74 11.95 0.99 -6.38
C VAL A 74 12.37 1.88 -7.54
N HIS A 75 13.62 2.29 -7.54
CA HIS A 75 14.16 3.13 -8.62
C HIS A 75 15.63 2.78 -8.89
N ALA A 76 16.09 3.09 -10.11
CA ALA A 76 17.50 3.02 -10.41
C ALA A 76 18.22 4.15 -9.67
N ASP A 77 19.26 3.78 -8.90
CA ASP A 77 20.03 4.75 -8.13
C ASP A 77 21.14 5.31 -9.00
N ALA A 78 21.15 6.63 -9.16
CA ALA A 78 22.12 7.36 -9.95
C ALA A 78 23.33 7.85 -9.12
N GLY A 79 23.52 7.31 -7.92
CA GLY A 79 24.60 7.72 -7.02
C GLY A 79 24.22 7.56 -5.55
N ASP A 80 24.82 8.38 -4.69
CA ASP A 80 24.59 8.34 -3.25
C ASP A 80 23.48 9.28 -2.80
N ASP A 81 22.73 9.84 -3.74
CA ASP A 81 21.67 10.80 -3.43
C ASP A 81 20.31 10.13 -3.36
N ASP A 82 19.66 10.18 -2.20
CA ASP A 82 18.32 9.66 -1.97
C ASP A 82 17.20 10.60 -2.41
N GLY A 83 17.53 11.68 -3.14
CA GLY A 83 16.57 12.70 -3.53
C GLY A 83 15.40 12.15 -4.35
N GLU A 84 15.64 11.19 -5.25
CA GLU A 84 14.56 10.59 -6.05
C GLU A 84 13.65 9.72 -5.19
N ALA A 85 14.21 8.94 -4.26
CA ALA A 85 13.42 8.16 -3.32
C ALA A 85 12.57 9.07 -2.45
N ASP A 86 13.15 10.16 -1.93
CA ASP A 86 12.43 11.12 -1.10
C ASP A 86 11.30 11.79 -1.87
N ARG A 87 11.55 12.15 -3.13
CA ARG A 87 10.54 12.76 -4.00
C ARG A 87 9.35 11.81 -4.22
N LEU A 88 9.63 10.56 -4.54
CA LEU A 88 8.59 9.56 -4.76
C LEU A 88 7.83 9.23 -3.46
N CYS A 89 8.53 9.14 -2.33
CA CYS A 89 7.88 8.95 -1.04
C CYS A 89 6.95 10.10 -0.69
N GLN A 90 7.36 11.35 -0.96
CA GLN A 90 6.52 12.51 -0.72
C GLN A 90 5.24 12.44 -1.55
N LEU A 91 5.33 12.04 -2.82
CA LEU A 91 4.16 11.90 -3.68
C LEU A 91 3.23 10.79 -3.18
N VAL A 92 3.80 9.67 -2.72
CA VAL A 92 3.01 8.56 -2.16
C VAL A 92 2.28 9.01 -0.89
N GLU A 93 2.99 9.63 0.04
CA GLU A 93 2.39 10.09 1.30
C GLU A 93 1.27 11.11 1.04
N THR A 94 1.51 12.06 0.14
CA THR A 94 0.50 13.06 -0.24
C THR A 94 -0.73 12.39 -0.85
N ALA A 95 -0.52 11.42 -1.75
CA ALA A 95 -1.63 10.71 -2.39
C ALA A 95 -2.44 9.90 -1.37
N MET A 96 -1.78 9.22 -0.42
CA MET A 96 -2.46 8.42 0.59
C MET A 96 -3.33 9.29 1.51
N TYR A 97 -2.82 10.44 1.94
CA TYR A 97 -3.54 11.32 2.86
C TYR A 97 -4.49 12.31 2.18
N ALA A 98 -4.49 12.38 0.86
CA ALA A 98 -5.42 13.24 0.13
C ALA A 98 -6.89 12.91 0.45
N GLU A 99 -7.19 11.61 0.62
CA GLU A 99 -8.50 11.15 1.10
C GLU A 99 -8.26 9.82 1.80
N PRO A 100 -8.03 9.83 3.13
CA PRO A 100 -7.52 8.67 3.85
C PRO A 100 -8.53 7.54 4.06
N THR A 101 -9.81 7.78 3.75
CA THR A 101 -10.83 6.74 3.86
C THR A 101 -10.99 5.91 2.58
N PHE A 102 -10.36 6.30 1.49
CA PHE A 102 -10.46 5.61 0.19
C PHE A 102 -11.92 5.38 -0.22
N GLY A 103 -12.71 6.46 -0.19
CA GLY A 103 -14.13 6.41 -0.57
C GLY A 103 -14.99 5.65 0.43
N GLY A 104 -14.60 5.60 1.69
CA GLY A 104 -15.32 4.90 2.74
C GLY A 104 -14.90 3.44 2.91
N LEU A 105 -13.89 2.97 2.16
CA LEU A 105 -13.38 1.61 2.32
C LEU A 105 -12.57 1.44 3.61
N ALA A 106 -11.96 2.49 4.11
CA ALA A 106 -11.20 2.49 5.35
C ALA A 106 -11.81 3.48 6.34
N HIS A 107 -11.70 3.17 7.64
CA HIS A 107 -12.11 4.06 8.72
C HIS A 107 -10.95 4.95 9.16
N ASP A 108 -9.73 4.46 9.08
CA ASP A 108 -8.56 5.17 9.55
C ASP A 108 -7.31 4.77 8.77
N LEU A 109 -6.36 5.69 8.72
CA LEU A 109 -5.06 5.50 8.08
C LEU A 109 -3.98 6.02 9.03
N GLU A 110 -2.97 5.20 9.30
CA GLU A 110 -1.80 5.57 10.10
C GLU A 110 -0.52 5.26 9.36
N GLY A 111 0.53 5.98 9.68
CA GLY A 111 1.85 5.81 9.09
C GLY A 111 2.21 6.96 8.17
N PRO A 112 3.27 6.80 7.38
CA PRO A 112 4.01 5.56 7.19
C PRO A 112 5.16 5.38 8.18
N ASP A 113 5.54 4.12 8.43
CA ASP A 113 6.87 3.77 8.91
C ASP A 113 7.72 3.53 7.66
N THR A 114 8.81 4.26 7.54
CA THR A 114 9.61 4.25 6.32
C THR A 114 10.97 3.62 6.56
N THR A 115 11.32 2.68 5.71
CA THR A 115 12.64 2.03 5.70
C THR A 115 13.32 2.33 4.37
N LEU A 116 14.53 2.84 4.43
CA LEU A 116 15.33 3.16 3.26
C LEU A 116 16.41 2.11 3.09
N ASP A 117 16.50 1.55 1.89
CA ASP A 117 17.50 0.52 1.56
C ASP A 117 18.04 0.77 0.16
N ALA A 118 19.34 0.53 -0.03
CA ALA A 118 19.99 0.60 -1.32
C ALA A 118 20.77 -0.69 -1.54
N ARG A 119 20.53 -1.34 -2.69
CA ARG A 119 21.21 -2.57 -3.06
C ARG A 119 21.99 -2.38 -4.34
N ALA A 120 23.19 -2.94 -4.38
CA ALA A 120 23.93 -3.11 -5.61
C ALA A 120 23.61 -4.50 -6.17
N GLU A 121 23.08 -4.54 -7.41
CA GLU A 121 22.87 -5.78 -8.14
C GLU A 121 23.70 -5.70 -9.43
N GLY A 122 24.84 -6.41 -9.44
CA GLY A 122 25.78 -6.29 -10.52
C GLY A 122 26.38 -4.89 -10.59
N GLU A 123 26.28 -4.27 -11.77
CA GLU A 123 26.73 -2.89 -11.97
C GLU A 123 25.61 -1.87 -11.74
N THR A 124 24.37 -2.34 -11.51
CA THR A 124 23.21 -1.48 -11.32
C THR A 124 22.89 -1.37 -9.84
N ARG A 125 22.83 -0.16 -9.34
CA ARG A 125 22.40 0.14 -7.98
C ARG A 125 20.91 0.41 -7.98
N LEU A 126 20.19 -0.30 -7.12
CA LEU A 126 18.76 -0.09 -6.92
C LEU A 126 18.52 0.59 -5.58
N GLY A 127 17.82 1.71 -5.62
CA GLY A 127 17.28 2.35 -4.42
C GLY A 127 15.91 1.77 -4.13
N ARG A 128 15.63 1.49 -2.86
CA ARG A 128 14.33 1.03 -2.40
C ARG A 128 13.93 1.79 -1.15
N ALA A 129 12.72 2.32 -1.17
CA ALA A 129 12.08 2.84 0.03
C ALA A 129 10.83 2.03 0.29
N ARG A 130 10.62 1.61 1.52
CA ARG A 130 9.45 0.84 1.93
C ARG A 130 8.64 1.66 2.91
N LEU A 131 7.40 1.96 2.55
CA LEU A 131 6.46 2.66 3.41
C LEU A 131 5.42 1.66 3.91
N GLU A 132 5.29 1.55 5.22
CA GLU A 132 4.28 0.70 5.83
C GLU A 132 3.17 1.56 6.40
N PHE A 133 1.96 1.36 5.87
CA PHE A 133 0.75 2.02 6.36
C PHE A 133 -0.14 1.02 7.08
N GLN A 134 -0.87 1.48 8.08
CA GLN A 134 -1.89 0.71 8.76
C GLN A 134 -3.26 1.28 8.39
N LEU A 135 -4.15 0.43 7.91
CA LEU A 135 -5.52 0.84 7.59
C LEU A 135 -6.50 0.03 8.45
N GLU A 136 -7.46 0.73 9.04
CA GLU A 136 -8.53 0.08 9.77
C GLU A 136 -9.78 0.04 8.90
N TYR A 137 -10.43 -1.11 8.84
CA TYR A 137 -11.73 -1.25 8.20
C TYR A 137 -12.54 -2.31 8.90
N HIS A 138 -13.83 -2.34 8.63
CA HIS A 138 -14.77 -3.24 9.31
C HIS A 138 -15.52 -4.09 8.29
N THR A 139 -15.79 -5.33 8.66
CA THR A 139 -16.69 -6.25 7.93
C THR A 139 -17.54 -7.00 8.94
N THR A 140 -18.58 -7.70 8.48
CA THR A 140 -19.17 -8.76 9.28
C THR A 140 -18.40 -10.06 9.04
N ALA A 141 -18.47 -10.98 9.97
CA ALA A 141 -17.77 -12.26 9.86
C ALA A 141 -18.24 -13.08 8.65
N LEU A 142 -19.53 -12.95 8.28
CA LEU A 142 -20.12 -13.69 7.18
C LEU A 142 -19.89 -13.03 5.81
N ARG A 143 -19.51 -11.76 5.76
CA ARG A 143 -19.34 -11.02 4.52
C ARG A 143 -17.98 -10.31 4.50
N PRO A 144 -16.88 -11.06 4.36
CA PRO A 144 -15.54 -10.47 4.32
C PRO A 144 -15.26 -9.69 3.04
N ASP A 145 -16.19 -9.70 2.11
CA ASP A 145 -16.14 -8.95 0.85
C ASP A 145 -16.82 -7.58 0.93
N GLN A 146 -17.46 -7.25 2.07
CA GLN A 146 -18.21 -6.00 2.21
C GLN A 146 -17.66 -5.14 3.33
N HIS A 147 -17.27 -3.92 2.96
CA HIS A 147 -16.88 -2.90 3.94
C HIS A 147 -18.11 -2.37 4.67
N LEU A 148 -18.00 -2.24 5.98
CA LEU A 148 -19.01 -1.57 6.81
C LEU A 148 -18.56 -0.13 7.07
N GLN A 149 -19.50 0.78 6.99
CA GLN A 149 -19.28 2.19 7.31
C GLN A 149 -19.64 2.50 8.77
#